data_e5adc440542c5c6dc9b5f86386aa0838
#
_entry.id   e5adc440542c5c6dc9b5f86386aa0838
#
_cell.length_a   1.000
_cell.length_b   1.000
_cell.length_c   1.000
_cell.angle_alpha   90.00
_cell.angle_beta   90.00
_cell.angle_gamma   90.00
#
_symmetry.space_group_name_H-M   'P 1'
#
loop_
_entity.id
_entity.type
_entity.pdbx_description
1 polymer ?
#
loop_
_entity_poly.entity_id
_entity_poly.type
_entity_poly.pdbx_seq_one_letter_code
_entity_poly.pdbx_strand_id
1 'polypeptide(L)'
;MSDSNSEQSEGVSFPSFHDRNAELTDADKARVRLATVTRQLILDSFMSTARIEDLDTAIVHISKALESINAPGGIPGSAAAESHFTDRSPFYGAMNPLSMPMMMEKDESFGEFGSISGTATFTEPYEGPPGHVHGGYIAAAFDEVLGMTQSLTGRPGMTGTLTIKYRAPTPLHQEIVYRGWVDRIEGRKIFTKGTSHIGDTLCAEAEAVFLSMPTEMMDKLRKGRDLSGPAQHQ
;
A
#
# COMPACT_ATOMS: atom_id res chain seq x y z
N MET A 1 49.75 -17.04 8.63
CA MET A 1 48.56 -17.74 8.07
C MET A 1 47.42 -17.40 8.99
N SER A 2 46.67 -16.40 8.64
CA SER A 2 45.49 -15.91 9.36
C SER A 2 44.39 -15.83 8.32
N ASP A 3 43.53 -16.87 8.35
CA ASP A 3 42.34 -16.94 7.52
C ASP A 3 41.31 -15.93 8.05
N SER A 4 41.10 -14.88 7.28
CA SER A 4 39.99 -13.98 7.47
C SER A 4 38.76 -14.57 6.82
N ASN A 5 37.92 -15.22 7.61
CA ASN A 5 36.60 -15.71 7.23
C ASN A 5 35.68 -14.49 7.14
N SER A 6 35.45 -13.99 5.95
CA SER A 6 34.44 -12.99 5.66
C SER A 6 33.10 -13.71 5.55
N GLU A 7 32.37 -13.79 6.67
CA GLU A 7 30.94 -14.15 6.66
C GLU A 7 30.19 -13.11 5.82
N GLN A 8 29.90 -13.46 4.57
CA GLN A 8 28.91 -12.77 3.79
C GLN A 8 27.55 -13.01 4.46
N SER A 9 27.02 -11.99 5.14
CA SER A 9 25.64 -11.99 5.59
C SER A 9 24.76 -12.11 4.35
N GLU A 10 24.15 -13.28 4.16
CA GLU A 10 23.03 -13.42 3.21
C GLU A 10 21.94 -12.42 3.63
N GLY A 11 21.88 -11.31 2.91
CA GLY A 11 20.91 -10.27 3.14
C GLY A 11 19.51 -10.86 2.95
N VAL A 12 18.70 -10.79 4.00
CA VAL A 12 17.28 -11.12 3.91
C VAL A 12 16.67 -10.24 2.84
N SER A 13 16.40 -10.83 1.67
CA SER A 13 15.68 -10.17 0.59
C SER A 13 14.27 -9.89 1.11
N PHE A 14 13.97 -8.62 1.45
CA PHE A 14 12.59 -8.17 1.52
C PHE A 14 11.95 -8.40 0.15
N PRO A 15 10.66 -8.77 0.10
CA PRO A 15 9.98 -8.80 -1.17
C PRO A 15 10.20 -7.42 -1.81
N SER A 16 11.07 -7.41 -2.81
CA SER A 16 11.33 -6.20 -3.55
C SER A 16 10.04 -5.86 -4.29
N PHE A 17 9.81 -4.56 -4.50
CA PHE A 17 8.72 -4.09 -5.35
C PHE A 17 8.70 -4.74 -6.73
N HIS A 18 9.79 -5.38 -7.12
CA HIS A 18 9.99 -6.03 -8.40
C HIS A 18 9.58 -7.51 -8.42
N ASP A 19 9.19 -8.12 -7.31
CA ASP A 19 8.61 -9.47 -7.31
C ASP A 19 7.21 -9.57 -7.94
N ARG A 20 6.75 -8.49 -8.61
CA ARG A 20 5.63 -8.53 -9.56
C ARG A 20 5.84 -9.50 -10.74
N ASN A 21 7.02 -10.11 -10.86
CA ASN A 21 7.36 -11.08 -11.91
C ASN A 21 6.90 -12.51 -11.60
N ALA A 22 6.40 -12.82 -10.40
CA ALA A 22 5.72 -14.09 -10.18
C ALA A 22 4.42 -14.09 -10.98
N GLU A 23 4.27 -15.06 -11.91
CA GLU A 23 3.02 -15.21 -12.65
C GLU A 23 1.86 -15.39 -11.69
N LEU A 24 0.87 -14.49 -11.77
CA LEU A 24 -0.37 -14.59 -11.03
C LEU A 24 -1.09 -15.87 -11.43
N THR A 25 -1.49 -16.66 -10.44
CA THR A 25 -2.37 -17.82 -10.67
C THR A 25 -3.73 -17.35 -11.19
N ASP A 26 -4.50 -18.26 -11.77
CA ASP A 26 -5.86 -17.92 -12.23
C ASP A 26 -6.77 -17.47 -11.07
N ALA A 27 -6.55 -18.01 -9.86
CA ALA A 27 -7.22 -17.56 -8.65
C ALA A 27 -6.84 -16.11 -8.29
N ASP A 28 -5.57 -15.73 -8.42
CA ASP A 28 -5.11 -14.36 -8.14
C ASP A 28 -5.64 -13.38 -9.20
N LYS A 29 -5.61 -13.76 -10.46
CA LYS A 29 -6.25 -13.00 -11.54
C LYS A 29 -7.75 -12.78 -11.29
N ALA A 30 -8.45 -13.79 -10.76
CA ALA A 30 -9.85 -13.66 -10.38
C ALA A 30 -10.04 -12.69 -9.21
N ARG A 31 -9.15 -12.73 -8.19
CA ARG A 31 -9.16 -11.78 -7.06
C ARG A 31 -8.90 -10.34 -7.51
N VAL A 32 -7.96 -10.14 -8.43
CA VAL A 32 -7.70 -8.80 -9.01
C VAL A 32 -8.95 -8.27 -9.71
N ARG A 33 -9.62 -9.09 -10.53
CA ARG A 33 -10.87 -8.70 -11.20
C ARG A 33 -11.97 -8.37 -10.19
N LEU A 34 -12.14 -9.20 -9.15
CA LEU A 34 -13.11 -8.96 -8.08
C LEU A 34 -12.81 -7.64 -7.36
N ALA A 35 -11.56 -7.40 -6.97
CA ALA A 35 -11.16 -6.14 -6.33
C ALA A 35 -11.42 -4.93 -7.22
N THR A 36 -11.16 -5.06 -8.53
CA THR A 36 -11.42 -3.99 -9.51
C THR A 36 -12.91 -3.65 -9.61
N VAL A 37 -13.78 -4.66 -9.73
CA VAL A 37 -15.23 -4.46 -9.77
C VAL A 37 -15.76 -3.89 -8.45
N THR A 38 -15.18 -4.32 -7.32
CA THR A 38 -15.57 -3.81 -6.00
C THR A 38 -15.16 -2.34 -5.83
N ARG A 39 -13.97 -1.92 -6.30
CA ARG A 39 -13.59 -0.48 -6.32
C ARG A 39 -14.55 0.36 -7.16
N GLN A 40 -14.94 -0.15 -8.34
CA GLN A 40 -15.94 0.53 -9.16
C GLN A 40 -17.30 0.62 -8.45
N LEU A 41 -17.73 -0.47 -7.79
CA LEU A 41 -18.95 -0.48 -7.00
C LEU A 41 -18.90 0.56 -5.86
N ILE A 42 -17.79 0.71 -5.18
CA ILE A 42 -17.61 1.74 -4.13
C ILE A 42 -17.82 3.13 -4.71
N LEU A 43 -17.18 3.45 -5.84
CA LEU A 43 -17.29 4.75 -6.51
C LEU A 43 -18.73 5.00 -6.98
N ASP A 44 -19.32 4.05 -7.71
CA ASP A 44 -20.65 4.21 -8.31
C ASP A 44 -21.75 4.28 -7.24
N SER A 45 -21.64 3.51 -6.15
CA SER A 45 -22.60 3.59 -5.03
C SER A 45 -22.49 4.92 -4.30
N PHE A 46 -21.28 5.46 -4.13
CA PHE A 46 -21.07 6.77 -3.51
C PHE A 46 -21.65 7.91 -4.35
N MET A 47 -21.50 7.84 -5.68
CA MET A 47 -21.95 8.85 -6.63
C MET A 47 -23.38 8.61 -7.15
N SER A 48 -24.08 7.56 -6.67
CA SER A 48 -25.35 7.14 -7.25
C SER A 48 -26.46 8.18 -7.09
N THR A 49 -27.15 8.43 -8.18
CA THR A 49 -28.43 9.17 -8.23
C THR A 49 -29.58 8.29 -8.69
N ALA A 50 -29.42 6.96 -8.57
CA ALA A 50 -30.39 5.97 -8.99
C ALA A 50 -31.69 6.05 -8.16
N ARG A 51 -32.81 5.59 -8.74
CA ARG A 51 -34.10 5.50 -8.05
C ARG A 51 -34.05 4.41 -6.98
N ILE A 52 -34.93 4.51 -5.99
CA ILE A 52 -34.98 3.56 -4.88
C ILE A 52 -35.14 2.10 -5.39
N GLU A 53 -36.00 1.86 -6.37
CA GLU A 53 -36.25 0.51 -6.92
C GLU A 53 -34.97 -0.06 -7.59
N ASP A 54 -34.19 0.79 -8.21
CA ASP A 54 -32.91 0.39 -8.85
C ASP A 54 -31.87 0.07 -7.78
N LEU A 55 -31.81 0.86 -6.69
CA LEU A 55 -30.94 0.59 -5.54
C LEU A 55 -31.33 -0.71 -4.83
N ASP A 56 -32.64 -0.98 -4.60
CA ASP A 56 -33.12 -2.23 -4.01
C ASP A 56 -32.72 -3.43 -4.88
N THR A 57 -32.83 -3.28 -6.20
CA THR A 57 -32.39 -4.31 -7.16
C THR A 57 -30.89 -4.55 -7.05
N ALA A 58 -30.08 -3.49 -6.98
CA ALA A 58 -28.64 -3.60 -6.83
C ALA A 58 -28.25 -4.30 -5.51
N ILE A 59 -28.92 -3.97 -4.40
CA ILE A 59 -28.71 -4.61 -3.10
C ILE A 59 -28.94 -6.13 -3.19
N VAL A 60 -30.01 -6.58 -3.87
CA VAL A 60 -30.26 -8.01 -4.06
C VAL A 60 -29.14 -8.70 -4.85
N HIS A 61 -28.64 -8.06 -5.92
CA HIS A 61 -27.54 -8.62 -6.71
C HIS A 61 -26.22 -8.69 -5.93
N ILE A 62 -25.90 -7.64 -5.16
CA ILE A 62 -24.70 -7.59 -4.32
C ILE A 62 -24.80 -8.67 -3.22
N SER A 63 -25.95 -8.84 -2.60
CA SER A 63 -26.16 -9.88 -1.58
C SER A 63 -25.92 -11.29 -2.13
N LYS A 64 -26.42 -11.58 -3.33
CA LYS A 64 -26.13 -12.85 -4.02
C LYS A 64 -24.64 -13.03 -4.35
N ALA A 65 -23.97 -11.96 -4.74
CA ALA A 65 -22.53 -12.01 -4.98
C ALA A 65 -21.74 -12.33 -3.69
N LEU A 66 -22.14 -11.78 -2.54
CA LEU A 66 -21.55 -12.11 -1.23
C LEU A 66 -21.72 -13.59 -0.88
N GLU A 67 -22.90 -14.20 -1.16
CA GLU A 67 -23.11 -15.64 -0.97
C GLU A 67 -22.14 -16.46 -1.83
N SER A 68 -21.92 -16.05 -3.08
CA SER A 68 -20.98 -16.72 -3.99
C SER A 68 -19.52 -16.62 -3.53
N ILE A 69 -19.12 -15.46 -3.00
CA ILE A 69 -17.75 -15.22 -2.50
C ILE A 69 -17.48 -16.09 -1.24
N ASN A 70 -18.50 -16.30 -0.42
CA ASN A 70 -18.42 -17.07 0.82
C ASN A 70 -18.74 -18.56 0.64
N ALA A 71 -18.91 -19.04 -0.60
CA ALA A 71 -19.22 -20.45 -0.87
C ALA A 71 -18.10 -21.35 -0.31
N PRO A 72 -18.45 -22.52 0.31
CA PRO A 72 -17.46 -23.45 0.85
C PRO A 72 -16.61 -24.07 -0.26
N GLY A 73 -15.37 -24.44 0.06
CA GLY A 73 -14.43 -25.08 -0.87
C GLY A 73 -13.44 -24.13 -1.56
N GLY A 74 -13.45 -22.85 -1.20
CA GLY A 74 -12.46 -21.89 -1.66
C GLY A 74 -11.06 -22.12 -1.03
N ILE A 75 -10.02 -21.62 -1.69
CA ILE A 75 -8.65 -21.62 -1.14
C ILE A 75 -8.62 -20.63 0.05
N PRO A 76 -8.18 -21.06 1.25
CA PRO A 76 -8.04 -20.16 2.38
C PRO A 76 -7.20 -18.93 2.05
N GLY A 77 -7.65 -17.75 2.44
CA GLY A 77 -6.99 -16.48 2.13
C GLY A 77 -5.56 -16.37 2.69
N SER A 78 -5.21 -17.15 3.71
CA SER A 78 -3.88 -17.23 4.28
C SER A 78 -2.86 -17.90 3.35
N ALA A 79 -3.24 -18.97 2.66
CA ALA A 79 -2.34 -19.68 1.73
C ALA A 79 -1.96 -18.85 0.50
N ALA A 80 -2.86 -17.94 0.07
CA ALA A 80 -2.58 -17.00 -1.02
C ALA A 80 -1.79 -15.76 -0.58
N ALA A 81 -1.58 -15.58 0.74
CA ALA A 81 -1.03 -14.36 1.31
C ALA A 81 0.50 -14.29 1.26
N GLU A 82 1.20 -15.44 1.15
CA GLU A 82 2.65 -15.46 1.22
C GLU A 82 3.32 -15.03 -0.09
N SER A 83 2.76 -15.37 -1.24
CA SER A 83 3.36 -15.11 -2.55
C SER A 83 3.12 -13.69 -3.09
N HIS A 84 2.10 -12.96 -2.60
CA HIS A 84 1.67 -11.67 -3.14
C HIS A 84 1.35 -10.65 -2.04
N PHE A 85 2.27 -10.48 -1.08
CA PHE A 85 2.08 -9.53 0.02
C PHE A 85 1.78 -8.11 -0.48
N THR A 86 2.51 -7.65 -1.48
CA THR A 86 2.35 -6.32 -2.09
C THR A 86 0.98 -6.14 -2.74
N ASP A 87 0.44 -7.19 -3.38
CA ASP A 87 -0.87 -7.14 -4.03
C ASP A 87 -2.05 -7.04 -3.05
N ARG A 88 -1.79 -7.19 -1.76
CA ARG A 88 -2.77 -7.05 -0.67
C ARG A 88 -2.65 -5.74 0.09
N SER A 89 -1.67 -4.89 -0.24
CA SER A 89 -1.52 -3.59 0.40
C SER A 89 -2.84 -2.78 0.29
N PRO A 90 -3.27 -2.10 1.37
CA PRO A 90 -4.42 -1.20 1.32
C PRO A 90 -4.16 0.06 0.48
N PHE A 91 -2.94 0.27 0.00
CA PHE A 91 -2.56 1.49 -0.71
C PHE A 91 -2.30 1.29 -2.20
N TYR A 92 -1.69 0.16 -2.60
CA TYR A 92 -1.36 -0.11 -4.01
C TYR A 92 -1.65 -1.55 -4.43
N GLY A 93 -2.24 -2.35 -3.55
CA GLY A 93 -2.46 -3.78 -3.80
C GLY A 93 -3.57 -4.04 -4.80
N ALA A 94 -3.24 -4.71 -5.90
CA ALA A 94 -4.20 -5.02 -6.96
C ALA A 94 -5.37 -5.89 -6.48
N MET A 95 -5.13 -6.77 -5.49
CA MET A 95 -6.14 -7.68 -4.93
C MET A 95 -6.93 -7.07 -3.77
N ASN A 96 -6.57 -5.87 -3.30
CA ASN A 96 -7.29 -5.21 -2.20
C ASN A 96 -8.29 -4.20 -2.76
N PRO A 97 -9.61 -4.39 -2.53
CA PRO A 97 -10.61 -3.44 -3.00
C PRO A 97 -10.53 -2.06 -2.35
N LEU A 98 -9.88 -1.94 -1.18
CA LEU A 98 -9.65 -0.66 -0.51
C LEU A 98 -8.41 0.07 -1.01
N SER A 99 -7.59 -0.56 -1.86
CA SER A 99 -6.35 0.06 -2.30
C SER A 99 -6.61 1.37 -3.04
N MET A 100 -5.82 2.37 -2.67
CA MET A 100 -5.77 3.63 -3.39
C MET A 100 -5.19 3.40 -4.79
N PRO A 101 -5.54 4.25 -5.78
CA PRO A 101 -5.00 4.14 -7.13
C PRO A 101 -3.56 4.65 -7.20
N MET A 102 -2.64 3.99 -6.47
CA MET A 102 -1.24 4.40 -6.37
C MET A 102 -0.34 3.43 -7.14
N MET A 103 0.53 3.98 -7.97
CA MET A 103 1.65 3.26 -8.58
C MET A 103 2.95 3.79 -8.01
N MET A 104 3.93 2.89 -7.82
CA MET A 104 5.23 3.28 -7.27
C MET A 104 6.37 2.69 -8.08
N GLU A 105 7.42 3.49 -8.23
CA GLU A 105 8.63 3.14 -8.97
C GLU A 105 9.86 3.55 -8.17
N LYS A 106 10.95 2.79 -8.34
CA LYS A 106 12.26 3.14 -7.77
C LYS A 106 13.04 3.97 -8.78
N ASP A 107 13.63 5.06 -8.31
CA ASP A 107 14.58 5.87 -9.06
C ASP A 107 15.96 5.76 -8.39
N GLU A 108 16.89 5.06 -9.04
CA GLU A 108 18.24 4.83 -8.53
C GLU A 108 19.19 6.03 -8.69
N SER A 109 18.78 7.01 -9.48
CA SER A 109 19.60 8.19 -9.79
C SER A 109 19.62 9.25 -8.68
N PHE A 110 18.75 9.12 -7.67
CA PHE A 110 18.58 10.15 -6.64
C PHE A 110 19.03 9.69 -5.25
N GLY A 111 20.02 10.39 -4.68
CA GLY A 111 20.54 10.14 -3.33
C GLY A 111 21.40 8.87 -3.21
N GLU A 112 21.87 8.59 -2.02
CA GLU A 112 22.76 7.45 -1.74
C GLU A 112 22.04 6.10 -1.92
N PHE A 113 20.76 6.02 -1.55
CA PHE A 113 19.96 4.80 -1.58
C PHE A 113 18.97 4.75 -2.75
N GLY A 114 18.92 5.80 -3.58
CA GLY A 114 17.83 6.02 -4.52
C GLY A 114 16.62 6.69 -3.88
N SER A 115 15.55 6.82 -4.65
CA SER A 115 14.25 7.35 -4.19
C SER A 115 13.10 6.46 -4.64
N ILE A 116 11.95 6.63 -4.01
CA ILE A 116 10.67 6.08 -4.47
C ILE A 116 9.84 7.22 -5.04
N SER A 117 9.36 7.05 -6.25
CA SER A 117 8.34 7.92 -6.85
C SER A 117 7.00 7.19 -6.83
N GLY A 118 5.95 7.87 -6.38
CA GLY A 118 4.58 7.35 -6.37
C GLY A 118 3.66 8.29 -7.13
N THR A 119 2.71 7.76 -7.89
CA THR A 119 1.66 8.54 -8.54
C THR A 119 0.29 8.05 -8.10
N ALA A 120 -0.65 8.95 -7.87
CA ALA A 120 -2.03 8.63 -7.52
C ALA A 120 -3.00 9.67 -8.06
N THR A 121 -4.21 9.22 -8.45
CA THR A 121 -5.35 10.10 -8.77
C THR A 121 -6.53 9.71 -7.90
N PHE A 122 -6.91 10.58 -6.97
CA PHE A 122 -8.02 10.34 -6.05
C PHE A 122 -9.34 10.83 -6.62
N THR A 123 -10.41 10.11 -6.31
CA THR A 123 -11.78 10.40 -6.70
C THR A 123 -12.66 10.65 -5.47
N GLU A 124 -13.96 10.82 -5.64
CA GLU A 124 -14.91 11.23 -4.59
C GLU A 124 -14.90 10.37 -3.32
N PRO A 125 -14.73 9.03 -3.32
CA PRO A 125 -14.62 8.25 -2.08
C PRO A 125 -13.47 8.68 -1.16
N TYR A 126 -12.51 9.45 -1.67
CA TYR A 126 -11.36 9.98 -0.92
C TYR A 126 -11.51 11.46 -0.57
N GLU A 127 -12.69 12.05 -0.79
CA GLU A 127 -12.94 13.47 -0.56
C GLU A 127 -12.90 13.82 0.94
N GLY A 128 -12.34 14.99 1.23
CA GLY A 128 -12.38 15.63 2.54
C GLY A 128 -13.10 16.98 2.41
N PRO A 129 -12.38 18.12 2.30
CA PRO A 129 -13.00 19.37 1.92
C PRO A 129 -13.55 19.27 0.49
N PRO A 130 -14.66 19.98 0.13
CA PRO A 130 -15.28 19.90 -1.17
C PRO A 130 -14.30 20.01 -2.35
N GLY A 131 -14.28 18.99 -3.20
CA GLY A 131 -13.41 18.91 -4.39
C GLY A 131 -11.93 18.59 -4.08
N HIS A 132 -11.58 18.25 -2.84
CA HIS A 132 -10.20 18.01 -2.43
C HIS A 132 -10.02 16.69 -1.68
N VAL A 133 -8.84 16.12 -1.81
CA VAL A 133 -8.46 14.87 -1.13
C VAL A 133 -8.42 15.09 0.38
N HIS A 134 -8.98 14.15 1.13
CA HIS A 134 -8.90 14.17 2.59
C HIS A 134 -7.45 14.04 3.07
N GLY A 135 -7.04 14.89 4.00
CA GLY A 135 -5.66 14.95 4.51
C GLY A 135 -5.14 13.61 5.07
N GLY A 136 -6.04 12.79 5.62
CA GLY A 136 -5.70 11.44 6.09
C GLY A 136 -5.23 10.51 4.96
N TYR A 137 -5.82 10.60 3.76
CA TYR A 137 -5.35 9.81 2.60
C TYR A 137 -4.01 10.32 2.07
N ILE A 138 -3.78 11.63 2.10
CA ILE A 138 -2.47 12.21 1.76
C ILE A 138 -1.41 11.70 2.72
N ALA A 139 -1.69 11.70 4.04
CA ALA A 139 -0.77 11.19 5.06
C ALA A 139 -0.51 9.69 4.89
N ALA A 140 -1.55 8.90 4.61
CA ALA A 140 -1.44 7.47 4.37
C ALA A 140 -0.61 7.15 3.12
N ALA A 141 -0.76 7.93 2.05
CA ALA A 141 0.08 7.82 0.85
C ALA A 141 1.56 8.12 1.16
N PHE A 142 1.84 9.12 1.99
CA PHE A 142 3.20 9.38 2.44
C PHE A 142 3.76 8.25 3.32
N ASP A 143 2.97 7.68 4.24
CA ASP A 143 3.43 6.54 5.06
C ASP A 143 3.88 5.38 4.18
N GLU A 144 3.12 5.09 3.13
CA GLU A 144 3.44 4.04 2.17
C GLU A 144 4.71 4.37 1.36
N VAL A 145 4.78 5.55 0.73
CA VAL A 145 5.95 5.97 -0.07
C VAL A 145 7.22 6.01 0.79
N LEU A 146 7.14 6.56 2.00
CA LEU A 146 8.30 6.65 2.89
C LEU A 146 8.66 5.30 3.51
N GLY A 147 7.67 4.42 3.76
CA GLY A 147 7.89 3.04 4.16
C GLY A 147 8.64 2.24 3.10
N MET A 148 8.29 2.46 1.83
CA MET A 148 9.01 1.88 0.70
C MET A 148 10.41 2.45 0.60
N THR A 149 10.55 3.75 0.75
CA THR A 149 11.83 4.47 0.71
C THR A 149 12.79 3.95 1.77
N GLN A 150 12.35 3.75 3.01
CA GLN A 150 13.21 3.21 4.07
C GLN A 150 13.70 1.80 3.75
N SER A 151 12.92 0.99 3.02
CA SER A 151 13.30 -0.37 2.61
C SER A 151 14.48 -0.40 1.65
N LEU A 152 14.77 0.70 0.94
CA LEU A 152 15.95 0.84 0.08
C LEU A 152 17.28 0.69 0.86
N THR A 153 17.26 0.92 2.17
CA THR A 153 18.42 0.72 3.05
C THR A 153 18.74 -0.75 3.32
N GLY A 154 17.92 -1.70 2.87
CA GLY A 154 18.03 -3.12 3.19
C GLY A 154 17.69 -3.46 4.66
N ARG A 155 17.22 -2.48 5.45
CA ARG A 155 16.87 -2.65 6.86
C ARG A 155 15.36 -2.53 7.03
N PRO A 156 14.65 -3.60 7.38
CA PRO A 156 13.22 -3.51 7.63
C PRO A 156 12.92 -2.68 8.87
N GLY A 157 11.94 -1.81 8.77
CA GLY A 157 11.53 -0.97 9.88
C GLY A 157 10.02 -0.75 9.91
N MET A 158 9.55 -0.29 11.08
CA MET A 158 8.17 0.16 11.25
C MET A 158 8.16 1.67 11.49
N THR A 159 7.11 2.32 11.02
CA THR A 159 6.88 3.74 11.22
C THR A 159 6.75 4.05 12.72
N GLY A 160 7.68 4.82 13.23
CA GLY A 160 7.65 5.32 14.61
C GLY A 160 7.04 6.72 14.71
N THR A 161 7.29 7.55 13.69
CA THR A 161 6.74 8.92 13.62
C THR A 161 6.56 9.30 12.16
N LEU A 162 5.44 9.93 11.85
CA LEU A 162 5.16 10.56 10.56
C LEU A 162 4.67 11.98 10.82
N THR A 163 5.29 12.95 10.18
CA THR A 163 4.91 14.37 10.27
C THR A 163 4.61 14.89 8.87
N ILE A 164 3.42 15.48 8.68
CA ILE A 164 3.00 16.06 7.41
C ILE A 164 2.84 17.56 7.56
N LYS A 165 3.35 18.30 6.57
CA LYS A 165 3.14 19.74 6.41
C LYS A 165 2.36 19.97 5.11
N TYR A 166 1.08 20.26 5.21
CA TYR A 166 0.23 20.62 4.06
C TYR A 166 0.57 22.03 3.61
N ARG A 167 0.88 22.20 2.32
CA ARG A 167 1.34 23.46 1.72
C ARG A 167 0.29 24.09 0.81
N ALA A 168 -0.40 23.25 0.03
CA ALA A 168 -1.47 23.66 -0.86
C ALA A 168 -2.61 22.64 -0.85
N PRO A 169 -3.85 23.05 -1.20
CA PRO A 169 -4.94 22.11 -1.42
C PRO A 169 -4.57 21.06 -2.47
N THR A 170 -5.07 19.84 -2.29
CA THR A 170 -4.86 18.72 -3.23
C THR A 170 -6.19 18.39 -3.90
N PRO A 171 -6.49 18.93 -5.10
CA PRO A 171 -7.74 18.68 -5.81
C PRO A 171 -7.93 17.19 -6.16
N LEU A 172 -9.20 16.74 -6.17
CA LEU A 172 -9.57 15.46 -6.76
C LEU A 172 -9.32 15.46 -8.28
N HIS A 173 -9.23 14.27 -8.88
CA HIS A 173 -9.07 14.05 -10.33
C HIS A 173 -7.79 14.62 -10.93
N GLN A 174 -6.85 15.06 -10.10
CA GLN A 174 -5.51 15.46 -10.55
C GLN A 174 -4.49 14.39 -10.19
N GLU A 175 -3.54 14.16 -11.09
CA GLU A 175 -2.41 13.30 -10.79
C GLU A 175 -1.50 13.97 -9.77
N ILE A 176 -1.29 13.26 -8.65
CA ILE A 176 -0.39 13.67 -7.59
C ILE A 176 0.87 12.83 -7.71
N VAL A 177 2.02 13.48 -7.76
CA VAL A 177 3.33 12.83 -7.75
C VAL A 177 3.93 12.95 -6.36
N TYR A 178 4.17 11.81 -5.72
CA TYR A 178 4.90 11.68 -4.45
C TYR A 178 6.35 11.33 -4.75
N ARG A 179 7.29 11.87 -3.98
CA ARG A 179 8.68 11.43 -4.00
C ARG A 179 9.19 11.28 -2.57
N GLY A 180 9.84 10.14 -2.27
CA GLY A 180 10.46 9.88 -0.99
C GLY A 180 11.93 9.52 -1.14
N TRP A 181 12.78 9.96 -0.19
CA TRP A 181 14.20 9.62 -0.13
C TRP A 181 14.67 9.44 1.30
N VAL A 182 15.74 8.68 1.48
CA VAL A 182 16.40 8.53 2.78
C VAL A 182 17.20 9.80 3.05
N ASP A 183 16.93 10.45 4.19
CA ASP A 183 17.66 11.64 4.62
C ASP A 183 18.95 11.23 5.36
N ARG A 184 18.86 10.32 6.32
CA ARG A 184 19.99 9.81 7.10
C ARG A 184 19.60 8.56 7.91
N ILE A 185 20.63 7.89 8.43
CA ILE A 185 20.50 6.73 9.32
C ILE A 185 21.27 6.99 10.61
N GLU A 186 20.61 6.82 11.76
CA GLU A 186 21.21 6.97 13.08
C GLU A 186 20.92 5.70 13.92
N GLY A 187 21.87 4.80 14.00
CA GLY A 187 21.71 3.53 14.67
C GLY A 187 20.54 2.71 14.08
N ARG A 188 19.47 2.54 14.86
CA ARG A 188 18.24 1.85 14.44
C ARG A 188 17.21 2.77 13.78
N LYS A 189 17.43 4.08 13.79
CA LYS A 189 16.50 5.06 13.24
C LYS A 189 16.86 5.36 11.79
N ILE A 190 15.90 5.23 10.91
CA ILE A 190 15.99 5.60 9.49
C ILE A 190 15.08 6.81 9.30
N PHE A 191 15.64 7.93 8.93
CA PHE A 191 14.94 9.18 8.67
C PHE A 191 14.70 9.29 7.18
N THR A 192 13.45 9.50 6.81
CA THR A 192 13.04 9.69 5.42
C THR A 192 12.32 11.02 5.29
N LYS A 193 12.40 11.60 4.10
CA LYS A 193 11.68 12.82 3.70
C LYS A 193 10.95 12.56 2.39
N GLY A 194 9.89 13.32 2.17
CA GLY A 194 9.16 13.27 0.93
C GLY A 194 8.37 14.52 0.63
N THR A 195 7.99 14.64 -0.63
CA THR A 195 7.15 15.73 -1.15
C THR A 195 6.03 15.16 -2.00
N SER A 196 4.91 15.89 -2.10
CA SER A 196 3.87 15.62 -3.09
C SER A 196 3.58 16.87 -3.92
N HIS A 197 3.40 16.67 -5.23
CA HIS A 197 3.18 17.75 -6.19
C HIS A 197 2.02 17.45 -7.14
N ILE A 198 1.36 18.51 -7.60
CA ILE A 198 0.49 18.50 -8.76
C ILE A 198 1.10 19.49 -9.76
N GLY A 199 1.62 19.00 -10.88
CA GLY A 199 2.47 19.79 -11.75
C GLY A 199 3.64 20.40 -10.94
N ASP A 200 3.80 21.72 -11.03
CA ASP A 200 4.85 22.45 -10.29
C ASP A 200 4.44 22.85 -8.86
N THR A 201 3.20 22.59 -8.45
CA THR A 201 2.68 23.01 -7.14
C THR A 201 3.04 22.00 -6.07
N LEU A 202 3.82 22.41 -5.06
CA LEU A 202 4.08 21.63 -3.85
C LEU A 202 2.82 21.57 -2.98
N CYS A 203 2.21 20.39 -2.87
CA CYS A 203 0.99 20.18 -2.10
C CYS A 203 1.28 19.84 -0.63
N ALA A 204 2.26 18.97 -0.39
CA ALA A 204 2.67 18.63 0.97
C ALA A 204 4.12 18.15 1.05
N GLU A 205 4.68 18.23 2.27
CA GLU A 205 5.98 17.67 2.66
C GLU A 205 5.77 16.71 3.82
N ALA A 206 6.58 15.65 3.84
CA ALA A 206 6.56 14.66 4.90
C ALA A 206 7.95 14.36 5.43
N GLU A 207 8.02 14.09 6.74
CA GLU A 207 9.19 13.56 7.41
C GLU A 207 8.77 12.35 8.24
N ALA A 208 9.48 11.23 8.13
CA ALA A 208 9.22 10.06 8.94
C ALA A 208 10.48 9.50 9.60
N VAL A 209 10.27 8.87 10.75
CA VAL A 209 11.30 8.10 11.44
C VAL A 209 10.82 6.66 11.49
N PHE A 210 11.57 5.77 10.86
CA PHE A 210 11.36 4.33 10.93
C PHE A 210 12.31 3.71 11.93
N LEU A 211 11.82 2.73 12.67
CA LEU A 211 12.64 1.95 13.61
C LEU A 211 12.96 0.60 12.98
N SER A 212 14.22 0.42 12.59
CA SER A 212 14.70 -0.86 12.09
C SER A 212 14.50 -1.96 13.14
N MET A 213 13.93 -3.07 12.70
CA MET A 213 13.63 -4.22 13.56
C MET A 213 14.62 -5.37 13.29
N PRO A 214 14.99 -6.15 14.33
CA PRO A 214 15.70 -7.40 14.14
C PRO A 214 14.90 -8.38 13.28
N THR A 215 15.57 -9.12 12.41
CA THR A 215 14.96 -10.13 11.52
C THR A 215 14.07 -11.11 12.28
N GLU A 216 14.52 -11.55 13.48
CA GLU A 216 13.76 -12.44 14.34
C GLU A 216 12.37 -11.90 14.77
N MET A 217 12.27 -10.58 14.94
CA MET A 217 10.99 -9.94 15.28
C MET A 217 10.06 -9.90 14.07
N MET A 218 10.60 -9.65 12.87
CA MET A 218 9.83 -9.74 11.63
C MET A 218 9.30 -11.14 11.38
N ASP A 219 10.10 -12.17 11.64
CA ASP A 219 9.69 -13.57 11.51
C ASP A 219 8.57 -13.93 12.50
N LYS A 220 8.63 -13.39 13.72
CA LYS A 220 7.52 -13.54 14.70
C LYS A 220 6.23 -12.90 14.22
N LEU A 221 6.29 -11.71 13.59
CA LEU A 221 5.11 -11.04 13.04
C LEU A 221 4.52 -11.82 11.84
N ARG A 222 5.38 -12.40 10.99
CA ARG A 222 4.94 -13.29 9.91
C ARG A 222 4.23 -14.53 10.46
N LYS A 223 4.84 -15.23 11.43
CA LYS A 223 4.23 -16.40 12.08
C LYS A 223 2.94 -16.09 12.84
N GLY A 224 2.85 -14.92 13.48
CA GLY A 224 1.63 -14.48 14.17
C GLY A 224 0.45 -14.26 13.21
N ARG A 225 0.71 -13.93 11.94
CA ARG A 225 -0.32 -13.83 10.89
C ARG A 225 -0.94 -15.18 10.54
N ASP A 226 -0.17 -16.26 10.58
CA ASP A 226 -0.65 -17.61 10.29
C ASP A 226 -1.55 -18.19 11.40
N LEU A 227 -1.50 -17.62 12.60
CA LEU A 227 -2.32 -18.03 13.75
C LEU A 227 -3.69 -17.35 13.80
N SER A 228 -3.91 -16.29 13.03
CA SER A 228 -5.22 -15.68 12.89
C SER A 228 -6.01 -16.42 11.80
N GLY A 229 -6.64 -17.53 12.19
CA GLY A 229 -7.68 -18.17 11.37
C GLY A 229 -8.78 -17.15 11.01
N PRO A 230 -9.67 -17.47 10.05
CA PRO A 230 -10.73 -16.56 9.67
C PRO A 230 -11.52 -16.13 10.91
N ALA A 231 -11.62 -14.81 11.12
CA ALA A 231 -12.41 -14.26 12.20
C ALA A 231 -13.81 -14.88 12.09
N GLN A 232 -14.22 -15.63 13.11
CA GLN A 232 -15.57 -16.09 13.20
C GLN A 232 -16.43 -14.83 13.37
N HIS A 233 -17.09 -14.43 12.30
CA HIS A 233 -18.13 -13.40 12.36
C HIS A 233 -19.27 -13.97 13.22
N GLN A 234 -19.34 -13.54 14.48
CA GLN A 234 -20.51 -13.67 15.35
C GLN A 234 -21.49 -12.56 15.02
#